data_8ba763122a5e1592c98394fa404a4fe3
#
_entry.id   8ba763122a5e1592c98394fa404a4fe3
#
_cell.length_a   1.000
_cell.length_b   1.000
_cell.length_c   1.000
_cell.angle_alpha   90.00
_cell.angle_beta   90.00
_cell.angle_gamma   90.00
#
_symmetry.space_group_name_H-M   'P 1'
#
loop_
_entity.id
_entity.type
_entity.pdbx_description
1 polymer ?
#
loop_
_entity_poly.entity_id
_entity_poly.type
_entity_poly.pdbx_seq_one_letter_code
_entity_poly.pdbx_strand_id
1 'polypeptide(L)'
;MTTIKPFLNDQFLLETKVAEVLYHDYAKDLPIIDYHNHLSPQEIAQNRQFETISQVWLAGDHYKWRAMRTLGIDEHYITGPADEKEKFRKWAETVPYTLRNPLFHWTHLELRRYFDIDELLTPDSADRIYAQCNAQLQSGELGARDLLVNMKVETVCTTDDPLDTLSHHQAQQIEGHAPQLLPTFRPDKFLMIDQPDYVSSISELSTLVGKEISRWEDLVHALQTRVDFFHGKGCRLSDHGLAKVYAHSSSPEALDGIFQKCLRREGVTVREVQ
;
A
#
# COMPACT_ATOMS: atom_id res chain seq x y z
N MET A 1 -28.17 29.06 22.07
CA MET A 1 -26.89 29.24 21.37
C MET A 1 -26.46 27.86 20.90
N THR A 2 -26.34 27.66 19.61
CA THR A 2 -25.86 26.37 19.06
C THR A 2 -24.36 26.31 19.34
N THR A 3 -23.94 25.42 20.23
CA THR A 3 -22.52 25.20 20.49
C THR A 3 -21.88 24.64 19.22
N ILE A 4 -20.96 25.38 18.63
CA ILE A 4 -20.18 24.91 17.47
C ILE A 4 -19.34 23.74 17.94
N LYS A 5 -19.59 22.56 17.41
CA LYS A 5 -18.77 21.36 17.69
C LYS A 5 -17.39 21.52 17.03
N PRO A 6 -16.31 21.07 17.67
CA PRO A 6 -15.01 20.95 17.00
C PRO A 6 -15.12 20.13 15.71
N PHE A 7 -14.27 20.40 14.72
CA PHE A 7 -14.26 19.64 13.46
C PHE A 7 -14.10 18.13 13.74
N LEU A 8 -13.11 17.74 14.53
CA LEU A 8 -12.97 16.37 15.02
C LEU A 8 -13.59 16.27 16.42
N ASN A 9 -14.49 15.31 16.59
CA ASN A 9 -15.11 14.97 17.86
C ASN A 9 -15.56 13.51 17.82
N ASP A 10 -16.06 12.98 18.93
CA ASP A 10 -16.41 11.57 19.04
C ASP A 10 -17.59 11.13 18.15
N GLN A 11 -18.39 12.06 17.65
CA GLN A 11 -19.42 11.82 16.64
C GLN A 11 -19.00 12.21 15.22
N PHE A 12 -17.70 12.38 14.97
CA PHE A 12 -17.23 12.74 13.63
C PHE A 12 -17.71 11.73 12.58
N LEU A 13 -18.39 12.20 11.55
CA LEU A 13 -19.08 11.42 10.50
C LEU A 13 -20.26 10.55 10.97
N LEU A 14 -20.63 10.58 12.24
CA LEU A 14 -21.80 9.85 12.78
C LEU A 14 -23.02 10.80 12.76
N GLU A 15 -23.76 10.79 11.64
CA GLU A 15 -24.82 11.78 11.39
C GLU A 15 -26.19 11.37 12.01
N THR A 16 -26.33 10.12 12.41
CA THR A 16 -27.59 9.60 12.97
C THR A 16 -27.37 8.90 14.30
N LYS A 17 -28.42 8.86 15.13
CA LYS A 17 -28.37 8.13 16.41
C LYS A 17 -28.05 6.64 16.21
N VAL A 18 -28.52 6.05 15.12
CA VAL A 18 -28.20 4.65 14.78
C VAL A 18 -26.72 4.50 14.47
N ALA A 19 -26.12 5.41 13.68
CA ALA A 19 -24.69 5.38 13.39
C ALA A 19 -23.85 5.53 14.66
N GLU A 20 -24.22 6.43 15.59
CA GLU A 20 -23.56 6.57 16.89
C GLU A 20 -23.57 5.25 17.68
N VAL A 21 -24.75 4.61 17.81
CA VAL A 21 -24.90 3.35 18.54
C VAL A 21 -24.08 2.24 17.86
N LEU A 22 -24.21 2.06 16.55
CA LEU A 22 -23.49 1.02 15.84
C LEU A 22 -21.96 1.19 15.95
N TYR A 23 -21.48 2.41 15.89
CA TYR A 23 -20.05 2.67 16.03
C TYR A 23 -19.58 2.50 17.48
N HIS A 24 -20.17 3.22 18.44
CA HIS A 24 -19.67 3.27 19.81
C HIS A 24 -19.87 1.98 20.58
N ASP A 25 -21.01 1.30 20.38
CA ASP A 25 -21.37 0.12 21.18
C ASP A 25 -20.88 -1.18 20.54
N TYR A 26 -20.58 -1.18 19.22
CA TYR A 26 -20.23 -2.42 18.50
C TYR A 26 -18.91 -2.34 17.71
N ALA A 27 -18.67 -1.27 16.93
CA ALA A 27 -17.62 -1.29 15.90
C ALA A 27 -16.26 -0.75 16.36
N LYS A 28 -16.21 0.30 17.18
CA LYS A 28 -14.96 1.06 17.49
C LYS A 28 -13.85 0.22 18.13
N ASP A 29 -14.23 -0.86 18.82
CA ASP A 29 -13.28 -1.70 19.55
C ASP A 29 -12.95 -3.01 18.84
N LEU A 30 -13.57 -3.26 17.67
CA LEU A 30 -13.25 -4.42 16.85
C LEU A 30 -11.84 -4.29 16.25
N PRO A 31 -11.12 -5.41 16.11
CA PRO A 31 -9.84 -5.41 15.40
C PRO A 31 -10.05 -5.16 13.91
N ILE A 32 -8.99 -4.69 13.26
CA ILE A 32 -8.97 -4.44 11.82
C ILE A 32 -8.29 -5.62 11.12
N ILE A 33 -8.95 -6.15 10.09
CA ILE A 33 -8.35 -7.03 9.10
C ILE A 33 -8.06 -6.18 7.87
N ASP A 34 -6.80 -5.80 7.71
CA ASP A 34 -6.33 -5.05 6.55
C ASP A 34 -5.98 -6.03 5.42
N TYR A 35 -7.01 -6.34 4.62
CA TYR A 35 -6.90 -7.34 3.56
C TYR A 35 -6.25 -6.83 2.26
N HIS A 36 -5.94 -5.53 2.17
CA HIS A 36 -5.26 -4.94 1.01
C HIS A 36 -4.52 -3.67 1.39
N ASN A 37 -3.21 -3.68 1.23
CA ASN A 37 -2.34 -2.52 1.40
C ASN A 37 -1.06 -2.66 0.58
N HIS A 38 -0.22 -1.60 0.60
CA HIS A 38 1.08 -1.54 -0.07
C HIS A 38 2.22 -1.29 0.93
N LEU A 39 2.04 -1.68 2.19
CA LEU A 39 3.09 -1.58 3.20
C LEU A 39 4.23 -2.55 2.90
N SER A 40 5.45 -2.15 3.25
CA SER A 40 6.62 -2.99 3.08
C SER A 40 6.65 -4.11 4.13
N PRO A 41 6.63 -5.40 3.74
CA PRO A 41 6.77 -6.51 4.68
C PRO A 41 8.05 -6.41 5.51
N GLN A 42 9.13 -5.89 4.91
CA GLN A 42 10.40 -5.69 5.58
C GLN A 42 10.28 -4.64 6.71
N GLU A 43 9.65 -3.52 6.44
CA GLU A 43 9.49 -2.46 7.44
C GLU A 43 8.64 -2.91 8.62
N ILE A 44 7.59 -3.71 8.37
CA ILE A 44 6.76 -4.28 9.43
C ILE A 44 7.56 -5.30 10.25
N ALA A 45 8.21 -6.27 9.59
CA ALA A 45 8.96 -7.31 10.27
C ALA A 45 10.11 -6.76 11.12
N GLN A 46 10.80 -5.73 10.63
CA GLN A 46 11.91 -5.07 11.33
C GLN A 46 11.45 -4.00 12.32
N ASN A 47 10.15 -3.71 12.39
CA ASN A 47 9.59 -2.58 13.16
C ASN A 47 10.34 -1.28 12.90
N ARG A 48 10.43 -0.92 11.60
CA ARG A 48 11.18 0.28 11.16
C ARG A 48 10.80 1.49 12.00
N GLN A 49 11.79 2.16 12.57
CA GLN A 49 11.62 3.44 13.23
C GLN A 49 11.68 4.58 12.21
N PHE A 50 10.85 5.60 12.42
CA PHE A 50 10.78 6.77 11.55
C PHE A 50 11.36 7.99 12.26
N GLU A 51 12.17 8.76 11.56
CA GLU A 51 12.74 10.00 12.09
C GLU A 51 11.77 11.18 11.98
N THR A 52 10.93 11.15 10.92
CA THR A 52 10.01 12.25 10.63
C THR A 52 8.65 11.76 10.16
N ILE A 53 7.64 12.62 10.40
CA ILE A 53 6.29 12.39 9.87
C ILE A 53 6.26 12.41 8.32
N SER A 54 7.20 13.07 7.67
CA SER A 54 7.32 13.04 6.21
C SER A 54 7.65 11.65 5.69
N GLN A 55 8.48 10.87 6.39
CA GLN A 55 8.76 9.49 6.05
C GLN A 55 7.51 8.61 6.15
N VAL A 56 6.68 8.84 7.16
CA VAL A 56 5.43 8.10 7.34
C VAL A 56 4.39 8.50 6.29
N TRP A 57 4.26 9.80 5.99
CA TRP A 57 3.14 10.30 5.20
C TRP A 57 3.44 10.50 3.72
N LEU A 58 4.68 10.83 3.36
CA LEU A 58 5.00 11.33 2.01
C LEU A 58 5.95 10.43 1.23
N ALA A 59 6.59 9.45 1.86
CA ALA A 59 7.57 8.61 1.16
C ALA A 59 6.95 7.72 0.07
N GLY A 60 5.69 7.28 0.24
CA GLY A 60 5.04 6.35 -0.67
C GLY A 60 3.58 6.69 -1.03
N ASP A 61 3.00 7.75 -0.48
CA ASP A 61 1.57 8.05 -0.65
C ASP A 61 1.30 8.84 -1.95
N HIS A 62 1.04 8.12 -3.02
CA HIS A 62 0.72 8.72 -4.32
C HIS A 62 -0.61 9.51 -4.35
N TYR A 63 -1.51 9.34 -3.36
CA TYR A 63 -2.72 10.15 -3.23
C TYR A 63 -2.39 11.56 -2.74
N LYS A 64 -1.51 11.68 -1.73
CA LYS A 64 -0.99 12.97 -1.26
C LYS A 64 -0.19 13.65 -2.37
N TRP A 65 0.69 12.94 -3.07
CA TRP A 65 1.43 13.47 -4.22
C TRP A 65 0.51 14.03 -5.32
N ARG A 66 -0.58 13.31 -5.63
CA ARG A 66 -1.57 13.78 -6.61
C ARG A 66 -2.24 15.08 -6.18
N ALA A 67 -2.63 15.20 -4.90
CA ALA A 67 -3.21 16.41 -4.37
C ALA A 67 -2.24 17.60 -4.45
N MET A 68 -0.96 17.38 -4.09
CA MET A 68 0.09 18.39 -4.19
C MET A 68 0.31 18.83 -5.64
N ARG A 69 0.39 17.89 -6.58
CA ARG A 69 0.48 18.20 -8.03
C ARG A 69 -0.73 18.97 -8.54
N THR A 70 -1.93 18.62 -8.08
CA THR A 70 -3.18 19.33 -8.47
C THR A 70 -3.16 20.78 -7.99
N LEU A 71 -2.52 21.06 -6.86
CA LEU A 71 -2.33 22.42 -6.35
C LEU A 71 -1.19 23.17 -7.07
N GLY A 72 -0.41 22.49 -7.92
CA GLY A 72 0.72 23.10 -8.65
C GLY A 72 2.03 23.14 -7.84
N ILE A 73 2.15 22.32 -6.79
CA ILE A 73 3.41 22.17 -6.07
C ILE A 73 4.45 21.54 -6.99
N ASP A 74 5.65 22.12 -7.01
CA ASP A 74 6.77 21.63 -7.82
C ASP A 74 7.20 20.23 -7.39
N GLU A 75 7.55 19.39 -8.36
CA GLU A 75 7.95 17.99 -8.13
C GLU A 75 9.17 17.86 -7.21
N HIS A 76 10.03 18.91 -7.16
CA HIS A 76 11.14 19.01 -6.20
C HIS A 76 10.69 18.73 -4.76
N TYR A 77 9.51 19.22 -4.36
CA TYR A 77 8.93 19.06 -3.03
C TYR A 77 8.03 17.84 -2.86
N ILE A 78 7.79 17.06 -3.91
CA ILE A 78 6.92 15.88 -3.87
C ILE A 78 7.76 14.62 -3.81
N THR A 79 8.33 14.21 -4.94
CA THR A 79 9.22 13.03 -5.05
C THR A 79 10.69 13.43 -5.27
N GLY A 80 10.94 14.73 -5.50
CA GLY A 80 12.28 15.27 -5.72
C GLY A 80 13.13 15.37 -4.44
N PRO A 81 14.30 16.03 -4.51
CA PRO A 81 15.34 15.99 -3.48
C PRO A 81 15.16 17.03 -2.35
N ALA A 82 14.05 17.75 -2.25
CA ALA A 82 13.81 18.68 -1.15
C ALA A 82 13.91 17.95 0.21
N ASP A 83 14.30 18.67 1.25
CA ASP A 83 14.32 18.09 2.59
C ASP A 83 12.90 17.74 3.09
N GLU A 84 12.82 16.84 4.06
CA GLU A 84 11.57 16.29 4.54
C GLU A 84 10.68 17.34 5.21
N LYS A 85 11.26 18.35 5.86
CA LYS A 85 10.50 19.43 6.48
C LYS A 85 9.90 20.35 5.44
N GLU A 86 10.61 20.64 4.35
CA GLU A 86 10.07 21.43 3.22
C GLU A 86 8.94 20.68 2.54
N LYS A 87 9.08 19.37 2.30
CA LYS A 87 8.00 18.51 1.78
C LYS A 87 6.77 18.56 2.68
N PHE A 88 6.96 18.46 4.00
CA PHE A 88 5.85 18.54 4.95
C PHE A 88 5.16 19.91 4.93
N ARG A 89 5.92 21.00 4.84
CA ARG A 89 5.35 22.36 4.71
C ARG A 89 4.50 22.46 3.44
N LYS A 90 4.94 21.89 2.32
CA LYS A 90 4.17 21.87 1.07
C LYS A 90 2.92 20.99 1.18
N TRP A 91 2.96 19.91 1.95
CA TRP A 91 1.76 19.16 2.30
C TRP A 91 0.81 20.02 3.16
N ALA A 92 1.32 20.73 4.17
CA ALA A 92 0.53 21.63 5.01
C ALA A 92 -0.11 22.78 4.21
N GLU A 93 0.57 23.30 3.18
CA GLU A 93 -0.02 24.25 2.22
C GLU A 93 -1.17 23.61 1.41
N THR A 94 -1.08 22.32 1.12
CA THR A 94 -2.04 21.58 0.30
C THR A 94 -3.31 21.21 1.08
N VAL A 95 -3.17 20.82 2.33
CA VAL A 95 -4.26 20.26 3.16
C VAL A 95 -5.51 21.13 3.20
N PRO A 96 -5.48 22.47 3.39
CA PRO A 96 -6.68 23.30 3.40
C PRO A 96 -7.50 23.23 2.10
N TYR A 97 -6.85 22.97 0.97
CA TYR A 97 -7.52 22.83 -0.34
C TYR A 97 -8.11 21.44 -0.56
N THR A 98 -7.83 20.48 0.32
CA THR A 98 -8.42 19.15 0.29
C THR A 98 -9.74 19.05 1.06
N LEU A 99 -10.32 20.16 1.51
CA LEU A 99 -11.62 20.20 2.15
C LEU A 99 -12.67 19.49 1.30
N ARG A 100 -13.45 18.58 1.89
CA ARG A 100 -14.38 17.63 1.24
C ARG A 100 -13.70 16.45 0.50
N ASN A 101 -12.39 16.34 0.54
CA ASN A 101 -11.67 15.15 0.12
C ASN A 101 -11.31 14.32 1.37
N PRO A 102 -11.34 12.99 1.31
CA PRO A 102 -10.91 12.13 2.43
C PRO A 102 -9.53 12.47 2.99
N LEU A 103 -8.60 12.97 2.18
CA LEU A 103 -7.26 13.38 2.63
C LEU A 103 -7.31 14.44 3.76
N PHE A 104 -8.28 15.36 3.73
CA PHE A 104 -8.47 16.33 4.81
C PHE A 104 -8.87 15.65 6.11
N HIS A 105 -9.80 14.69 6.03
CA HIS A 105 -10.27 13.94 7.18
C HIS A 105 -9.16 13.02 7.74
N TRP A 106 -8.51 12.26 6.88
CA TRP A 106 -7.45 11.32 7.28
C TRP A 106 -6.28 12.02 7.94
N THR A 107 -5.77 13.12 7.34
CA THR A 107 -4.69 13.91 7.93
C THR A 107 -4.99 14.29 9.39
N HIS A 108 -6.17 14.83 9.64
CA HIS A 108 -6.51 15.29 10.99
C HIS A 108 -6.90 14.15 11.95
N LEU A 109 -7.52 13.07 11.44
CA LEU A 109 -7.79 11.86 12.23
C LEU A 109 -6.49 11.18 12.67
N GLU A 110 -5.50 11.09 11.77
CA GLU A 110 -4.19 10.53 12.08
C GLU A 110 -3.45 11.37 13.12
N LEU A 111 -3.44 12.70 12.97
CA LEU A 111 -2.85 13.61 13.96
C LEU A 111 -3.48 13.41 15.34
N ARG A 112 -4.81 13.35 15.42
CA ARG A 112 -5.52 13.16 16.69
C ARG A 112 -5.28 11.78 17.30
N ARG A 113 -5.39 10.72 16.51
CA ARG A 113 -5.39 9.34 17.02
C ARG A 113 -4.02 8.84 17.43
N TYR A 114 -2.99 9.24 16.68
CA TYR A 114 -1.65 8.66 16.84
C TYR A 114 -0.63 9.62 17.42
N PHE A 115 -0.93 10.93 17.39
CA PHE A 115 -0.04 11.97 17.88
C PHE A 115 -0.67 12.90 18.94
N ASP A 116 -1.95 12.67 19.29
CA ASP A 116 -2.71 13.50 20.25
C ASP A 116 -2.70 15.00 19.88
N ILE A 117 -2.87 15.30 18.58
CA ILE A 117 -2.87 16.66 18.05
C ILE A 117 -4.26 16.97 17.46
N ASP A 118 -5.00 17.85 18.11
CA ASP A 118 -6.33 18.32 17.65
C ASP A 118 -6.25 19.58 16.76
N GLU A 119 -5.07 20.21 16.68
CA GLU A 119 -4.85 21.40 15.84
C GLU A 119 -4.93 21.03 14.35
N LEU A 120 -5.62 21.89 13.57
CA LEU A 120 -5.68 21.70 12.11
C LEU A 120 -4.32 21.99 11.47
N LEU A 121 -3.96 21.13 10.50
CA LEU A 121 -2.74 21.31 9.72
C LEU A 121 -2.95 22.41 8.68
N THR A 122 -2.22 23.49 8.83
CA THR A 122 -2.18 24.64 7.96
C THR A 122 -0.73 25.12 7.81
N PRO A 123 -0.42 26.06 6.88
CA PRO A 123 0.93 26.65 6.83
C PRO A 123 1.42 27.24 8.16
N ASP A 124 0.52 27.81 8.96
CA ASP A 124 0.86 28.46 10.23
C ASP A 124 1.16 27.46 11.37
N SER A 125 0.54 26.29 11.32
CA SER A 125 0.73 25.23 12.33
C SER A 125 1.81 24.22 11.94
N ALA A 126 2.24 24.20 10.68
CA ALA A 126 3.09 23.16 10.09
C ALA A 126 4.34 22.85 10.91
N ASP A 127 5.11 23.86 11.30
CA ASP A 127 6.37 23.66 12.02
C ASP A 127 6.19 23.10 13.42
N ARG A 128 5.12 23.50 14.12
CA ARG A 128 4.79 22.97 15.45
C ARG A 128 4.36 21.52 15.37
N ILE A 129 3.43 21.22 14.46
CA ILE A 129 2.92 19.84 14.24
C ILE A 129 4.06 18.92 13.81
N TYR A 130 4.92 19.36 12.88
CA TYR A 130 6.11 18.61 12.46
C TYR A 130 7.01 18.25 13.64
N ALA A 131 7.32 19.24 14.50
CA ALA A 131 8.17 19.02 15.66
C ALA A 131 7.54 18.08 16.70
N GLN A 132 6.23 18.21 16.96
CA GLN A 132 5.51 17.34 17.89
C GLN A 132 5.43 15.91 17.42
N CYS A 133 5.07 15.67 16.13
CA CYS A 133 5.04 14.33 15.56
C CYS A 133 6.42 13.67 15.59
N ASN A 134 7.47 14.41 15.18
CA ASN A 134 8.82 13.85 15.12
C ASN A 134 9.35 13.51 16.52
N ALA A 135 9.06 14.33 17.54
CA ALA A 135 9.45 14.01 18.91
C ALA A 135 8.84 12.68 19.40
N GLN A 136 7.59 12.39 19.01
CA GLN A 136 6.94 11.12 19.35
C GLN A 136 7.50 9.95 18.53
N LEU A 137 7.71 10.12 17.22
CA LEU A 137 8.32 9.08 16.36
C LEU A 137 9.73 8.71 16.84
N GLN A 138 10.51 9.69 17.26
CA GLN A 138 11.88 9.51 17.77
C GLN A 138 11.95 8.96 19.20
N SER A 139 10.82 8.82 19.90
CA SER A 139 10.80 8.14 21.23
C SER A 139 11.12 6.65 21.14
N GLY A 140 10.99 6.04 19.95
CA GLY A 140 11.18 4.62 19.72
C GLY A 140 9.95 3.76 20.00
N GLU A 141 8.81 4.38 20.30
CA GLU A 141 7.54 3.68 20.63
C GLU A 141 6.54 3.64 19.46
N LEU A 142 6.88 4.25 18.32
CA LEU A 142 6.02 4.38 17.14
C LEU A 142 6.70 3.88 15.87
N GLY A 143 7.24 2.67 15.90
CA GLY A 143 7.70 2.00 14.69
C GLY A 143 6.56 1.54 13.78
N ALA A 144 6.89 1.04 12.60
CA ALA A 144 5.91 0.61 11.60
C ALA A 144 4.92 -0.42 12.16
N ARG A 145 5.42 -1.40 12.91
CA ARG A 145 4.61 -2.43 13.55
C ARG A 145 3.81 -1.88 14.74
N ASP A 146 4.43 -1.00 15.54
CA ASP A 146 3.79 -0.40 16.70
C ASP A 146 2.58 0.45 16.29
N LEU A 147 2.69 1.21 15.21
CA LEU A 147 1.57 1.95 14.63
C LEU A 147 0.40 1.04 14.25
N LEU A 148 0.67 -0.10 13.60
CA LEU A 148 -0.37 -1.08 13.24
C LEU A 148 -1.04 -1.69 14.48
N VAL A 149 -0.27 -2.00 15.52
CA VAL A 149 -0.80 -2.49 16.79
C VAL A 149 -1.67 -1.43 17.47
N ASN A 150 -1.23 -0.18 17.48
CA ASN A 150 -2.00 0.95 18.03
C ASN A 150 -3.31 1.18 17.25
N MET A 151 -3.33 0.87 15.95
CA MET A 151 -4.53 0.88 15.10
C MET A 151 -5.45 -0.32 15.35
N LYS A 152 -5.10 -1.26 16.23
CA LYS A 152 -5.80 -2.54 16.44
C LYS A 152 -5.85 -3.40 15.19
N VAL A 153 -4.83 -3.35 14.35
CA VAL A 153 -4.73 -4.23 13.17
C VAL A 153 -4.32 -5.62 13.66
N GLU A 154 -5.16 -6.61 13.41
CA GLU A 154 -4.93 -8.02 13.73
C GLU A 154 -4.20 -8.73 12.59
N THR A 155 -4.58 -8.43 11.36
CA THR A 155 -4.04 -9.06 10.15
C THR A 155 -3.74 -7.99 9.10
N VAL A 156 -2.56 -8.10 8.48
CA VAL A 156 -2.11 -7.27 7.33
C VAL A 156 -1.84 -8.19 6.16
N CYS A 157 -2.50 -7.94 5.03
CA CYS A 157 -2.24 -8.63 3.77
C CYS A 157 -1.51 -7.69 2.81
N THR A 158 -0.22 -7.91 2.63
CA THR A 158 0.63 -7.12 1.75
C THR A 158 0.40 -7.46 0.27
N THR A 159 1.01 -6.73 -0.64
CA THR A 159 0.94 -6.99 -2.09
C THR A 159 2.29 -7.48 -2.57
N ASP A 160 2.38 -8.77 -2.96
CA ASP A 160 3.66 -9.44 -3.14
C ASP A 160 3.81 -10.03 -4.55
N ASP A 161 5.02 -9.91 -5.08
CA ASP A 161 5.41 -10.44 -6.38
C ASP A 161 5.52 -11.97 -6.32
N PRO A 162 5.07 -12.73 -7.33
CA PRO A 162 5.28 -14.17 -7.41
C PRO A 162 6.73 -14.63 -7.25
N LEU A 163 7.71 -13.77 -7.53
CA LEU A 163 9.13 -14.07 -7.34
C LEU A 163 9.62 -13.90 -5.90
N ASP A 164 8.81 -13.31 -5.02
CA ASP A 164 9.21 -13.03 -3.64
C ASP A 164 9.47 -14.32 -2.85
N THR A 165 10.51 -14.30 -2.03
CA THR A 165 10.86 -15.38 -1.12
C THR A 165 9.98 -15.44 0.13
N LEU A 166 9.25 -14.38 0.41
CA LEU A 166 8.42 -14.18 1.60
C LEU A 166 9.20 -14.32 2.93
N SER A 167 10.49 -14.01 2.91
CA SER A 167 11.37 -14.16 4.07
C SER A 167 10.95 -13.29 5.25
N HIS A 168 10.47 -12.08 5.00
CA HIS A 168 10.00 -11.16 6.04
C HIS A 168 8.68 -11.62 6.66
N HIS A 169 7.76 -12.19 5.86
CA HIS A 169 6.54 -12.81 6.36
C HIS A 169 6.88 -14.00 7.28
N GLN A 170 7.83 -14.83 6.87
CA GLN A 170 8.27 -15.98 7.68
C GLN A 170 8.93 -15.54 8.99
N ALA A 171 9.81 -14.52 8.95
CA ALA A 171 10.45 -14.00 10.15
C ALA A 171 9.41 -13.49 11.15
N GLN A 172 8.45 -12.69 10.72
CA GLN A 172 7.35 -12.17 11.54
C GLN A 172 6.52 -13.31 12.17
N GLN A 173 6.20 -14.35 11.38
CA GLN A 173 5.45 -15.51 11.89
C GLN A 173 6.21 -16.30 12.94
N ILE A 174 7.51 -16.50 12.74
CA ILE A 174 8.36 -17.25 13.69
C ILE A 174 8.50 -16.49 15.00
N GLU A 175 8.66 -15.19 14.95
CA GLU A 175 8.78 -14.33 16.12
C GLU A 175 7.45 -14.15 16.86
N GLY A 176 6.32 -14.43 16.20
CA GLY A 176 4.98 -14.37 16.79
C GLY A 176 4.52 -12.94 17.14
N HIS A 177 5.06 -11.95 16.45
CA HIS A 177 4.65 -10.55 16.65
C HIS A 177 3.29 -10.23 15.99
N ALA A 178 2.51 -9.39 16.66
CA ALA A 178 1.33 -8.77 16.05
C ALA A 178 1.74 -7.55 15.19
N PRO A 179 0.98 -7.22 14.10
CA PRO A 179 -0.11 -7.99 13.50
C PRO A 179 0.37 -9.24 12.77
N GLN A 180 -0.56 -10.16 12.45
CA GLN A 180 -0.26 -11.26 11.56
C GLN A 180 0.02 -10.73 10.15
N LEU A 181 1.21 -11.00 9.62
CA LEU A 181 1.65 -10.55 8.31
C LEU A 181 1.49 -11.68 7.29
N LEU A 182 0.59 -11.49 6.32
CA LEU A 182 0.26 -12.48 5.31
C LEU A 182 0.52 -11.92 3.90
N PRO A 183 0.99 -12.75 2.96
CA PRO A 183 1.19 -12.31 1.59
C PRO A 183 -0.11 -12.34 0.78
N THR A 184 -0.20 -11.51 -0.25
CA THR A 184 -1.21 -11.57 -1.31
C THR A 184 -0.51 -11.76 -2.66
N PHE A 185 -1.00 -12.71 -3.46
CA PHE A 185 -0.39 -13.08 -4.73
C PHE A 185 -0.77 -12.10 -5.84
N ARG A 186 0.22 -11.36 -6.40
CA ARG A 186 0.00 -10.38 -7.47
C ARG A 186 0.81 -10.72 -8.73
N PRO A 187 0.21 -11.48 -9.68
CA PRO A 187 0.93 -11.99 -10.85
C PRO A 187 1.01 -11.03 -12.04
N ASP A 188 0.66 -9.76 -11.90
CA ASP A 188 0.47 -8.81 -12.98
C ASP A 188 1.64 -8.71 -13.96
N LYS A 189 2.89 -8.78 -13.47
CA LYS A 189 4.09 -8.75 -14.34
C LYS A 189 4.14 -9.90 -15.36
N PHE A 190 3.48 -11.02 -15.07
CA PHE A 190 3.40 -12.17 -15.97
C PHE A 190 2.20 -12.09 -16.95
N LEU A 191 1.36 -11.07 -16.81
CA LEU A 191 0.27 -10.75 -17.71
C LEU A 191 0.62 -9.58 -18.66
N MET A 192 1.57 -8.76 -18.29
CA MET A 192 1.97 -7.55 -19.02
C MET A 192 3.03 -7.89 -20.09
N ILE A 193 2.63 -8.63 -21.11
CA ILE A 193 3.51 -9.20 -22.15
C ILE A 193 4.22 -8.16 -23.04
N ASP A 194 3.74 -6.94 -23.07
CA ASP A 194 4.29 -5.80 -23.80
C ASP A 194 5.34 -4.99 -23.01
N GLN A 195 5.57 -5.34 -21.76
CA GLN A 195 6.55 -4.61 -20.94
C GLN A 195 7.99 -5.07 -21.24
N PRO A 196 8.96 -4.14 -21.17
CA PRO A 196 10.37 -4.43 -21.50
C PRO A 196 11.01 -5.53 -20.64
N ASP A 197 10.56 -5.68 -19.39
CA ASP A 197 11.07 -6.61 -18.40
C ASP A 197 10.34 -7.97 -18.38
N TYR A 198 9.35 -8.19 -19.25
CA TYR A 198 8.59 -9.43 -19.30
C TYR A 198 9.48 -10.67 -19.43
N VAL A 199 10.41 -10.66 -20.39
CA VAL A 199 11.29 -11.82 -20.67
C VAL A 199 12.27 -12.06 -19.51
N SER A 200 12.78 -11.01 -18.86
CA SER A 200 13.62 -11.19 -17.67
C SER A 200 12.84 -11.79 -16.51
N SER A 201 11.59 -11.38 -16.32
CA SER A 201 10.71 -11.95 -15.28
C SER A 201 10.43 -13.45 -15.52
N ILE A 202 10.25 -13.86 -16.77
CA ILE A 202 10.12 -15.30 -17.12
C ILE A 202 11.40 -16.07 -16.79
N SER A 203 12.57 -15.49 -17.09
CA SER A 203 13.87 -16.13 -16.81
C SER A 203 14.11 -16.26 -15.29
N GLU A 204 13.75 -15.24 -14.51
CA GLU A 204 13.84 -15.27 -13.05
C GLU A 204 12.89 -16.33 -12.46
N LEU A 205 11.65 -16.38 -12.96
CA LEU A 205 10.68 -17.40 -12.54
C LEU A 205 11.18 -18.81 -12.87
N SER A 206 11.72 -19.02 -14.09
CA SER A 206 12.32 -20.28 -14.53
C SER A 206 13.43 -20.75 -13.56
N THR A 207 14.31 -19.82 -13.19
CA THR A 207 15.38 -20.07 -12.21
C THR A 207 14.82 -20.43 -10.84
N LEU A 208 13.83 -19.67 -10.38
CA LEU A 208 13.22 -19.84 -9.05
C LEU A 208 12.50 -21.20 -8.91
N VAL A 209 11.78 -21.64 -9.95
CA VAL A 209 11.09 -22.94 -9.91
C VAL A 209 11.97 -24.11 -10.35
N GLY A 210 13.21 -23.85 -10.81
CA GLY A 210 14.17 -24.87 -11.23
C GLY A 210 13.76 -25.61 -12.50
N LYS A 211 12.94 -25.00 -13.35
CA LYS A 211 12.44 -25.60 -14.60
C LYS A 211 12.42 -24.55 -15.72
N GLU A 212 12.90 -24.95 -16.91
CA GLU A 212 12.81 -24.09 -18.09
C GLU A 212 11.35 -23.78 -18.46
N ILE A 213 11.08 -22.49 -18.71
CA ILE A 213 9.79 -21.99 -19.15
C ILE A 213 9.92 -21.61 -20.62
N SER A 214 9.58 -22.53 -21.50
CA SER A 214 9.71 -22.38 -22.95
C SER A 214 8.35 -22.36 -23.67
N ARG A 215 7.27 -22.75 -23.01
CA ARG A 215 5.92 -22.78 -23.54
C ARG A 215 4.93 -22.11 -22.59
N TRP A 216 3.78 -21.70 -23.11
CA TRP A 216 2.69 -21.13 -22.29
C TRP A 216 2.30 -22.03 -21.12
N GLU A 217 2.17 -23.34 -21.36
CA GLU A 217 1.88 -24.32 -20.31
C GLU A 217 2.92 -24.34 -19.19
N ASP A 218 4.21 -24.17 -19.52
CA ASP A 218 5.28 -24.12 -18.51
C ASP A 218 5.12 -22.90 -17.61
N LEU A 219 4.74 -21.73 -18.17
CA LEU A 219 4.44 -20.53 -17.39
C LEU A 219 3.27 -20.78 -16.43
N VAL A 220 2.17 -21.36 -16.92
CA VAL A 220 1.00 -21.66 -16.06
C VAL A 220 1.39 -22.60 -14.90
N HIS A 221 2.15 -23.65 -15.17
CA HIS A 221 2.64 -24.57 -14.14
C HIS A 221 3.60 -23.89 -13.15
N ALA A 222 4.48 -23.01 -13.63
CA ALA A 222 5.39 -22.28 -12.79
C ALA A 222 4.65 -21.33 -11.84
N LEU A 223 3.66 -20.60 -12.37
CA LEU A 223 2.79 -19.74 -11.56
C LEU A 223 1.96 -20.54 -10.55
N GLN A 224 1.44 -21.72 -10.94
CA GLN A 224 0.76 -22.61 -9.98
C GLN A 224 1.69 -23.05 -8.84
N THR A 225 2.94 -23.40 -9.15
CA THR A 225 3.95 -23.73 -8.14
C THR A 225 4.16 -22.56 -7.17
N ARG A 226 4.15 -21.32 -7.68
CA ARG A 226 4.25 -20.13 -6.82
C ARG A 226 3.00 -19.88 -5.99
N VAL A 227 1.80 -20.08 -6.56
CA VAL A 227 0.54 -20.02 -5.79
C VAL A 227 0.56 -21.02 -4.63
N ASP A 228 0.99 -22.26 -4.88
CA ASP A 228 1.08 -23.29 -3.83
C ASP A 228 2.09 -22.90 -2.75
N PHE A 229 3.24 -22.33 -3.13
CA PHE A 229 4.21 -21.79 -2.19
C PHE A 229 3.62 -20.67 -1.33
N PHE A 230 2.97 -19.69 -1.95
CA PHE A 230 2.31 -18.58 -1.24
C PHE A 230 1.21 -19.11 -0.31
N HIS A 231 0.40 -20.06 -0.78
CA HIS A 231 -0.65 -20.69 0.01
C HIS A 231 -0.06 -21.36 1.26
N GLY A 232 1.06 -22.07 1.11
CA GLY A 232 1.81 -22.69 2.23
C GLY A 232 2.35 -21.67 3.24
N LYS A 233 2.47 -20.37 2.85
CA LYS A 233 2.88 -19.26 3.71
C LYS A 233 1.71 -18.43 4.26
N GLY A 234 0.47 -18.90 4.08
CA GLY A 234 -0.72 -18.26 4.64
C GLY A 234 -1.49 -17.38 3.65
N CYS A 235 -1.03 -17.23 2.40
CA CYS A 235 -1.75 -16.50 1.36
C CYS A 235 -3.15 -17.09 1.11
N ARG A 236 -4.15 -16.22 1.01
CA ARG A 236 -5.54 -16.58 0.69
C ARG A 236 -6.17 -15.64 -0.34
N LEU A 237 -5.42 -14.64 -0.78
CA LEU A 237 -5.91 -13.57 -1.63
C LEU A 237 -5.04 -13.46 -2.89
N SER A 238 -5.66 -13.00 -3.98
CA SER A 238 -4.99 -12.52 -5.17
C SER A 238 -5.38 -11.07 -5.40
N ASP A 239 -4.44 -10.27 -5.89
CA ASP A 239 -4.60 -8.85 -6.16
C ASP A 239 -4.10 -8.51 -7.57
N HIS A 240 -4.68 -7.47 -8.18
CA HIS A 240 -4.36 -7.04 -9.54
C HIS A 240 -4.38 -5.51 -9.67
N GLY A 241 -3.40 -4.96 -10.38
CA GLY A 241 -3.30 -3.54 -10.73
C GLY A 241 -3.57 -3.26 -12.21
N LEU A 242 -4.41 -4.07 -12.87
CA LEU A 242 -4.71 -3.95 -14.29
C LEU A 242 -5.56 -2.71 -14.57
N ALA A 243 -5.18 -1.92 -15.58
CA ALA A 243 -5.93 -0.73 -16.00
C ALA A 243 -7.29 -1.09 -16.65
N LYS A 244 -7.38 -2.28 -17.25
CA LYS A 244 -8.59 -2.82 -17.89
C LYS A 244 -8.67 -4.32 -17.65
N VAL A 245 -9.89 -4.83 -17.53
CA VAL A 245 -10.15 -6.27 -17.56
C VAL A 245 -10.36 -6.68 -19.02
N TYR A 246 -9.47 -7.53 -19.51
CA TYR A 246 -9.60 -8.13 -20.83
C TYR A 246 -10.28 -9.50 -20.71
N ALA A 247 -11.15 -9.84 -21.63
CA ALA A 247 -11.95 -11.06 -21.58
C ALA A 247 -12.12 -11.65 -22.99
N HIS A 248 -11.01 -11.86 -23.68
CA HIS A 248 -11.00 -12.55 -24.96
C HIS A 248 -10.66 -14.02 -24.75
N SER A 249 -11.45 -14.90 -25.35
CA SER A 249 -11.12 -16.32 -25.40
C SER A 249 -10.08 -16.59 -26.50
N SER A 250 -9.07 -17.39 -26.17
CA SER A 250 -8.04 -17.82 -27.12
C SER A 250 -7.80 -19.32 -26.98
N SER A 251 -7.37 -19.98 -28.07
CA SER A 251 -6.97 -21.40 -27.97
C SER A 251 -5.58 -21.52 -27.30
N PRO A 252 -5.27 -22.64 -26.65
CA PRO A 252 -3.95 -22.91 -26.10
C PRO A 252 -2.81 -22.73 -27.11
N GLU A 253 -3.04 -23.13 -28.38
CA GLU A 253 -2.06 -22.99 -29.47
C GLU A 253 -1.81 -21.52 -29.82
N ALA A 254 -2.86 -20.68 -29.82
CA ALA A 254 -2.74 -19.26 -30.07
C ALA A 254 -1.98 -18.56 -28.92
N LEU A 255 -2.29 -18.91 -27.67
CA LEU A 255 -1.58 -18.40 -26.49
C LEU A 255 -0.10 -18.80 -26.53
N ASP A 256 0.22 -20.05 -26.87
CA ASP A 256 1.61 -20.49 -27.01
C ASP A 256 2.33 -19.72 -28.13
N GLY A 257 1.68 -19.48 -29.26
CA GLY A 257 2.21 -18.68 -30.36
C GLY A 257 2.54 -17.24 -29.93
N ILE A 258 1.67 -16.58 -29.15
CA ILE A 258 1.90 -15.25 -28.59
C ILE A 258 3.07 -15.30 -27.60
N PHE A 259 3.08 -16.27 -26.72
CA PHE A 259 4.15 -16.45 -25.72
C PHE A 259 5.52 -16.61 -26.37
N GLN A 260 5.60 -17.43 -27.45
CA GLN A 260 6.84 -17.60 -28.23
C GLN A 260 7.33 -16.28 -28.87
N LYS A 261 6.42 -15.44 -29.38
CA LYS A 261 6.78 -14.11 -29.87
C LYS A 261 7.40 -13.24 -28.76
N CYS A 262 6.78 -13.26 -27.59
CA CYS A 262 7.28 -12.50 -26.42
C CYS A 262 8.70 -12.96 -26.04
N LEU A 263 8.94 -14.28 -25.94
CA LEU A 263 10.26 -14.82 -25.61
C LEU A 263 11.34 -14.42 -26.64
N ARG A 264 10.99 -14.34 -27.92
CA ARG A 264 11.90 -13.86 -28.97
C ARG A 264 12.00 -12.34 -29.07
N ARG A 265 11.29 -11.61 -28.20
CA ARG A 265 11.20 -10.13 -28.21
C ARG A 265 10.66 -9.59 -29.53
N GLU A 266 9.80 -10.35 -30.19
CA GLU A 266 9.05 -9.90 -31.35
C GLU A 266 7.91 -8.99 -30.89
N GLY A 267 7.56 -7.98 -31.69
CA GLY A 267 6.47 -7.07 -31.37
C GLY A 267 5.12 -7.79 -31.27
N VAL A 268 4.36 -7.50 -30.24
CA VAL A 268 2.99 -7.99 -30.05
C VAL A 268 1.98 -6.92 -30.49
N THR A 269 0.88 -7.37 -31.07
CA THR A 269 -0.21 -6.47 -31.47
C THR A 269 -1.09 -6.12 -30.28
N VAL A 270 -1.86 -5.04 -30.37
CA VAL A 270 -2.84 -4.65 -29.33
C VAL A 270 -3.82 -5.79 -29.03
N ARG A 271 -4.22 -6.56 -30.04
CA ARG A 271 -5.12 -7.70 -29.87
C ARG A 271 -4.45 -8.88 -29.14
N GLU A 272 -3.16 -9.08 -29.33
CA GLU A 272 -2.39 -10.13 -28.63
C GLU A 272 -2.15 -9.77 -27.16
N VAL A 273 -2.11 -8.46 -26.83
CA VAL A 273 -2.01 -7.96 -25.44
C VAL A 273 -3.35 -8.09 -24.71
N GLN A 274 -4.47 -8.02 -25.42
CA GLN A 274 -5.84 -8.12 -24.89
C GLN A 274 -6.28 -9.57 -24.68
#